data_4f1788a9bd355d94117b51fd5da291b7
#
_entry.id   4f1788a9bd355d94117b51fd5da291b7
#
_cell.length_a   1.000
_cell.length_b   1.000
_cell.length_c   1.000
_cell.angle_alpha   90.00
_cell.angle_beta   90.00
_cell.angle_gamma   90.00
#
_symmetry.space_group_name_H-M   'P 1'
#
loop_
_entity.id
_entity.type
_entity.pdbx_description
1 polymer ?
#
loop_
_entity_poly.entity_id
_entity_poly.type
_entity_poly.pdbx_seq_one_letter_code
_entity_poly.pdbx_strand_id
1 'polypeptide(L)'
;MTHIRFIVAVCLLGLFGLTGCEPAPVAPSSSNGNKEVPQATTPTPGDAGAATSESGATMYEGVGYALPMKAGKYEILGIRTDNKDSSAAKTNAQASLLAHPDIACMVGLWAYNPPAILSALEDAGKIGQIKVVGFDEHPETLQAISDGKVVGTIVQQPYLFGFKSVEYLAALARKQEVKIPEDKMLYIPHTSVTADNVLEFKANIEKINAGEGDLPASDRTDYDITNTVKLSFITNSIDPFWVLAQKGCEKAEPVFNAKVDVIMPSNGTVEQQKQSIETFINNGGQGLAISPINPANQVDMINQAAAVMPVLCQDSDAPESNRLFYLGTSNYQAGRAAGKLVKQALPEGGKVMIFVGKLEVLNAQERSRGVIEELMDKPE
;
A
#
# COMPACT_ATOMS: atom_id res chain seq x y z
N MET A 1 -40.62 33.00 25.40
CA MET A 1 -40.13 33.97 26.40
C MET A 1 -39.08 33.28 27.22
N THR A 2 -37.84 33.62 27.03
CA THR A 2 -36.77 33.81 28.03
C THR A 2 -35.43 33.87 27.31
N HIS A 3 -34.85 35.07 27.34
CA HIS A 3 -33.57 35.46 26.73
C HIS A 3 -32.41 34.87 27.49
N ILE A 4 -31.38 34.42 26.78
CA ILE A 4 -30.02 34.23 27.36
C ILE A 4 -29.02 35.05 26.54
N ARG A 5 -28.29 35.89 27.29
CA ARG A 5 -27.43 36.97 26.85
C ARG A 5 -26.04 36.46 26.43
N PHE A 6 -25.51 37.05 25.37
CA PHE A 6 -24.08 37.04 25.00
C PHE A 6 -23.25 37.78 26.04
N ILE A 7 -22.08 37.24 26.38
CA ILE A 7 -21.00 37.98 27.02
C ILE A 7 -19.80 37.93 26.08
N VAL A 8 -19.44 39.10 25.59
CA VAL A 8 -18.21 39.41 24.87
C VAL A 8 -17.22 39.86 25.92
N ALA A 9 -16.05 39.22 25.98
CA ALA A 9 -14.91 39.71 26.75
C ALA A 9 -13.79 40.16 25.78
N VAL A 10 -13.63 41.48 25.77
CA VAL A 10 -12.49 42.22 25.16
C VAL A 10 -11.42 42.29 26.21
N CYS A 11 -10.17 41.92 25.91
CA CYS A 11 -8.98 42.31 26.67
C CYS A 11 -7.92 42.89 25.76
N LEU A 12 -7.45 44.03 26.26
CA LEU A 12 -6.61 45.05 25.66
C LEU A 12 -5.14 44.64 25.44
N LEU A 13 -4.57 45.40 24.51
CA LEU A 13 -3.16 45.53 24.14
C LEU A 13 -2.22 45.75 25.32
N GLY A 14 -1.00 45.19 25.22
CA GLY A 14 0.22 45.59 25.91
C GLY A 14 1.38 45.64 24.94
N LEU A 15 1.79 46.88 24.56
CA LEU A 15 3.04 47.20 23.86
C LEU A 15 4.21 47.22 24.88
N PHE A 16 5.30 46.56 24.52
CA PHE A 16 6.71 46.88 24.92
C PHE A 16 7.58 46.15 23.90
N GLY A 17 8.46 46.74 23.14
CA GLY A 17 9.54 47.63 23.40
C GLY A 17 10.71 47.06 22.60
N LEU A 18 11.14 47.77 21.54
CA LEU A 18 12.25 47.46 20.63
C LEU A 18 13.60 47.55 21.35
N THR A 19 14.52 46.58 21.15
CA THR A 19 15.95 46.84 21.10
C THR A 19 16.56 46.03 19.96
N GLY A 20 17.18 46.74 19.03
CA GLY A 20 17.85 46.22 17.87
C GLY A 20 19.23 45.61 18.19
N CYS A 21 19.66 44.68 17.35
CA CYS A 21 21.07 44.35 17.14
C CYS A 21 21.32 44.33 15.62
N GLU A 22 22.17 45.23 15.18
CA GLU A 22 22.71 45.30 13.83
C GLU A 22 23.71 44.16 13.58
N PRO A 23 23.81 43.61 12.35
CA PRO A 23 24.88 42.71 11.99
C PRO A 23 26.12 43.47 11.49
N ALA A 24 27.31 43.00 11.90
CA ALA A 24 28.60 43.51 11.49
C ALA A 24 28.95 43.19 10.04
N PRO A 25 29.80 44.02 9.37
CA PRO A 25 30.10 43.88 7.95
C PRO A 25 31.19 42.81 7.67
N VAL A 26 30.99 42.05 6.62
CA VAL A 26 31.94 41.07 6.07
C VAL A 26 32.84 41.78 5.05
N ALA A 27 34.14 41.65 5.22
CA ALA A 27 35.17 42.14 4.29
C ALA A 27 35.37 41.18 3.10
N PRO A 28 35.76 41.67 1.92
CA PRO A 28 35.98 40.82 0.73
C PRO A 28 37.39 40.25 0.69
N SER A 29 37.54 38.97 0.36
CA SER A 29 38.81 38.37 -0.02
C SER A 29 38.78 37.89 -1.47
N SER A 30 39.85 38.23 -2.13
CA SER A 30 40.15 38.14 -3.56
C SER A 30 40.59 36.74 -4.03
N SER A 31 40.19 36.46 -5.24
CA SER A 31 40.90 35.89 -6.43
C SER A 31 41.52 34.48 -6.45
N ASN A 32 41.14 33.82 -7.53
CA ASN A 32 41.88 32.98 -8.47
C ASN A 32 42.22 31.51 -8.10
N GLY A 33 41.72 30.66 -8.95
CA GLY A 33 42.28 29.34 -9.20
C GLY A 33 41.28 28.37 -9.86
N ASN A 34 41.12 28.46 -11.19
CA ASN A 34 40.50 27.42 -12.01
C ASN A 34 41.22 26.10 -11.78
N LYS A 35 40.51 25.11 -11.21
CA LYS A 35 40.76 23.70 -11.41
C LYS A 35 39.39 23.07 -11.66
N GLU A 36 39.21 22.56 -12.87
CA GLU A 36 38.13 21.66 -13.23
C GLU A 36 38.12 20.49 -12.24
N VAL A 37 37.06 20.39 -11.46
CA VAL A 37 36.73 19.23 -10.66
C VAL A 37 35.78 18.39 -11.51
N PRO A 38 36.00 17.07 -11.68
CA PRO A 38 35.05 16.21 -12.37
C PRO A 38 33.71 16.28 -11.65
N GLN A 39 32.63 16.56 -12.40
CA GLN A 39 31.26 16.48 -11.87
C GLN A 39 31.00 15.06 -11.39
N ALA A 40 30.97 14.89 -10.08
CA ALA A 40 30.38 13.73 -9.46
C ALA A 40 28.89 13.78 -9.76
N THR A 41 28.40 12.83 -10.53
CA THR A 41 26.98 12.57 -10.70
C THR A 41 26.39 12.22 -9.34
N THR A 42 25.62 13.13 -8.76
CA THR A 42 24.81 12.87 -7.59
C THR A 42 23.81 11.75 -7.92
N PRO A 43 23.75 10.64 -7.14
CA PRO A 43 22.73 9.63 -7.34
C PRO A 43 21.35 10.23 -7.06
N THR A 44 20.41 9.97 -7.94
CA THR A 44 19.00 10.36 -7.81
C THR A 44 18.44 9.69 -6.55
N PRO A 45 17.70 10.39 -5.67
CA PRO A 45 17.06 9.77 -4.51
C PRO A 45 16.01 8.76 -4.99
N GLY A 46 16.19 7.48 -4.68
CA GLY A 46 15.24 6.41 -5.03
C GLY A 46 15.83 5.02 -5.26
N ASP A 47 17.14 4.89 -5.39
CA ASP A 47 17.80 3.61 -5.71
C ASP A 47 18.45 2.91 -4.48
N ALA A 48 17.85 3.02 -3.30
CA ALA A 48 18.33 2.31 -2.13
C ALA A 48 17.96 0.81 -2.26
N GLY A 49 18.97 -0.03 -2.50
CA GLY A 49 18.85 -1.49 -2.57
C GLY A 49 19.23 -2.13 -3.91
N ALA A 50 19.81 -1.37 -4.85
CA ALA A 50 20.15 -1.88 -6.17
C ALA A 50 21.67 -1.86 -6.43
N ALA A 51 22.26 -3.02 -6.74
CA ALA A 51 23.65 -3.12 -7.23
C ALA A 51 23.65 -2.98 -8.75
N THR A 52 24.43 -2.02 -9.30
CA THR A 52 24.60 -1.87 -10.77
C THR A 52 25.56 -2.91 -11.30
N SER A 53 25.17 -3.62 -12.37
CA SER A 53 26.06 -4.52 -13.12
C SER A 53 26.87 -3.74 -14.19
N GLU A 54 27.96 -4.35 -14.69
CA GLU A 54 28.78 -3.80 -15.79
C GLU A 54 27.96 -3.49 -17.07
N SER A 55 26.76 -4.05 -17.21
CA SER A 55 25.82 -3.80 -18.32
C SER A 55 24.94 -2.57 -18.15
N GLY A 56 25.08 -1.80 -17.05
CA GLY A 56 24.19 -0.66 -16.72
C GLY A 56 22.81 -1.06 -16.21
N ALA A 57 22.56 -2.37 -16.01
CA ALA A 57 21.31 -2.87 -15.44
C ALA A 57 21.42 -2.95 -13.92
N THR A 58 20.34 -2.57 -13.23
CA THR A 58 20.20 -2.60 -11.78
C THR A 58 19.56 -3.91 -11.37
N MET A 59 20.21 -4.69 -10.50
CA MET A 59 19.64 -5.93 -9.92
C MET A 59 18.67 -5.60 -8.80
N TYR A 60 17.44 -6.07 -8.91
CA TYR A 60 16.40 -5.98 -7.88
C TYR A 60 16.28 -7.36 -7.21
N GLU A 61 17.09 -7.62 -6.17
CA GLU A 61 17.25 -8.95 -5.58
C GLU A 61 15.93 -9.59 -5.15
N GLY A 62 15.11 -8.89 -4.40
CA GLY A 62 13.80 -9.40 -3.95
C GLY A 62 12.80 -9.67 -5.08
N VAL A 63 13.00 -9.06 -6.25
CA VAL A 63 12.18 -9.30 -7.46
C VAL A 63 12.79 -10.40 -8.33
N GLY A 64 14.12 -10.58 -8.27
CA GLY A 64 14.87 -11.61 -8.99
C GLY A 64 15.23 -11.23 -10.44
N TYR A 65 15.22 -9.94 -10.78
CA TYR A 65 15.50 -9.44 -12.13
C TYR A 65 16.44 -8.23 -12.14
N ALA A 66 17.31 -8.18 -13.16
CA ALA A 66 18.11 -7.00 -13.48
C ALA A 66 17.38 -6.18 -14.57
N LEU A 67 17.20 -4.88 -14.32
CA LEU A 67 16.50 -3.96 -15.24
C LEU A 67 17.41 -2.79 -15.64
N PRO A 68 17.32 -2.24 -16.88
CA PRO A 68 16.31 -2.57 -17.88
C PRO A 68 16.51 -3.94 -18.54
N MET A 69 15.40 -4.54 -19.00
CA MET A 69 15.44 -5.81 -19.72
C MET A 69 14.39 -5.90 -20.83
N LYS A 70 14.66 -6.72 -21.85
CA LYS A 70 13.68 -7.10 -22.86
C LYS A 70 12.81 -8.26 -22.34
N ALA A 71 11.50 -8.15 -22.51
CA ALA A 71 10.49 -9.11 -22.18
C ALA A 71 9.56 -9.31 -23.40
N GLY A 72 9.97 -10.15 -24.34
CA GLY A 72 9.28 -10.28 -25.63
C GLY A 72 9.25 -8.96 -26.39
N LYS A 73 8.05 -8.46 -26.69
CA LYS A 73 7.82 -7.16 -27.35
C LYS A 73 7.83 -5.96 -26.39
N TYR A 74 8.00 -6.20 -25.09
CA TYR A 74 8.10 -5.15 -24.09
C TYR A 74 9.55 -4.91 -23.68
N GLU A 75 9.81 -3.72 -23.16
CA GLU A 75 11.06 -3.36 -22.50
C GLU A 75 10.73 -2.81 -21.11
N ILE A 76 11.14 -3.51 -20.07
CA ILE A 76 10.91 -3.11 -18.68
C ILE A 76 12.10 -2.24 -18.27
N LEU A 77 11.85 -0.94 -18.09
CA LEU A 77 12.90 0.07 -17.88
C LEU A 77 13.49 0.03 -16.48
N GLY A 78 12.65 -0.27 -15.47
CA GLY A 78 13.07 -0.28 -14.08
C GLY A 78 11.88 -0.27 -13.12
N ILE A 79 12.22 -0.24 -11.81
CA ILE A 79 11.27 -0.06 -10.72
C ILE A 79 11.69 1.20 -9.98
N ARG A 80 10.75 2.13 -9.75
CA ARG A 80 10.96 3.36 -9.01
C ARG A 80 10.32 3.25 -7.64
N THR A 81 11.08 3.51 -6.60
CA THR A 81 10.62 3.52 -5.21
C THR A 81 10.51 4.94 -4.68
N ASP A 82 9.53 5.19 -3.82
CA ASP A 82 9.20 6.53 -3.31
C ASP A 82 9.11 6.61 -1.79
N ASN A 83 9.39 5.51 -1.07
CA ASN A 83 9.34 5.43 0.39
C ASN A 83 7.99 5.80 1.02
N LYS A 84 6.87 5.58 0.31
CA LYS A 84 5.49 5.98 0.68
C LYS A 84 5.25 7.50 0.64
N ASP A 85 6.05 8.24 -0.12
CA ASP A 85 5.88 9.68 -0.32
C ASP A 85 5.28 9.96 -1.70
N SER A 86 4.05 10.47 -1.72
CA SER A 86 3.32 10.78 -2.96
C SER A 86 4.02 11.87 -3.79
N SER A 87 4.73 12.81 -3.15
CA SER A 87 5.50 13.84 -3.86
C SER A 87 6.73 13.24 -4.53
N ALA A 88 7.40 12.30 -3.86
CA ALA A 88 8.50 11.54 -4.44
C ALA A 88 8.00 10.64 -5.58
N ALA A 89 6.82 10.00 -5.44
CA ALA A 89 6.20 9.22 -6.52
C ALA A 89 5.95 10.07 -7.78
N LYS A 90 5.40 11.28 -7.63
CA LYS A 90 5.23 12.24 -8.75
C LYS A 90 6.56 12.62 -9.36
N THR A 91 7.57 12.96 -8.54
CA THR A 91 8.93 13.30 -9.00
C THR A 91 9.57 12.16 -9.78
N ASN A 92 9.41 10.91 -9.31
CA ASN A 92 9.88 9.72 -10.01
C ASN A 92 9.22 9.55 -11.38
N ALA A 93 7.91 9.82 -11.49
CA ALA A 93 7.19 9.76 -12.76
C ALA A 93 7.71 10.85 -13.73
N GLN A 94 7.89 12.10 -13.27
CA GLN A 94 8.46 13.18 -14.05
C GLN A 94 9.90 12.88 -14.53
N ALA A 95 10.75 12.36 -13.64
CA ALA A 95 12.11 11.94 -14.00
C ALA A 95 12.12 10.82 -15.04
N SER A 96 11.18 9.86 -14.93
CA SER A 96 11.04 8.78 -15.90
C SER A 96 10.62 9.28 -17.28
N LEU A 97 9.74 10.29 -17.35
CA LEU A 97 9.33 10.94 -18.60
C LEU A 97 10.48 11.67 -19.29
N LEU A 98 11.37 12.30 -18.51
CA LEU A 98 12.54 12.99 -19.03
C LEU A 98 13.60 12.00 -19.53
N ALA A 99 13.86 10.94 -18.78
CA ALA A 99 14.86 9.93 -19.12
C ALA A 99 14.43 9.03 -20.29
N HIS A 100 13.12 8.79 -20.44
CA HIS A 100 12.53 7.90 -21.41
C HIS A 100 11.35 8.57 -22.12
N PRO A 101 11.60 9.49 -23.09
CA PRO A 101 10.53 10.22 -23.79
C PRO A 101 9.56 9.31 -24.56
N ASP A 102 9.98 8.08 -24.86
CA ASP A 102 9.25 7.04 -25.59
C ASP A 102 8.62 5.97 -24.67
N ILE A 103 8.51 6.24 -23.36
CA ILE A 103 7.78 5.38 -22.43
C ILE A 103 6.32 5.23 -22.89
N ALA A 104 5.83 4.00 -22.90
CA ALA A 104 4.50 3.67 -23.41
C ALA A 104 3.49 3.39 -22.26
N CYS A 105 3.97 2.86 -21.13
CA CYS A 105 3.12 2.57 -19.98
C CYS A 105 3.84 2.79 -18.65
N MET A 106 3.09 3.31 -17.67
CA MET A 106 3.49 3.42 -16.28
C MET A 106 2.57 2.57 -15.42
N VAL A 107 3.14 1.70 -14.58
CA VAL A 107 2.41 0.77 -13.72
C VAL A 107 2.64 1.17 -12.27
N GLY A 108 1.60 1.65 -11.59
CA GLY A 108 1.65 1.98 -10.17
C GLY A 108 1.11 0.82 -9.32
N LEU A 109 1.92 0.24 -8.44
CA LEU A 109 1.59 -0.98 -7.71
C LEU A 109 1.08 -0.76 -6.27
N TRP A 110 0.96 0.48 -5.83
CA TRP A 110 0.29 0.88 -4.59
C TRP A 110 -0.73 1.97 -4.87
N ALA A 111 -1.76 2.08 -4.00
CA ALA A 111 -2.94 2.90 -4.22
C ALA A 111 -2.67 4.36 -4.65
N TYR A 112 -1.66 5.02 -4.08
CA TYR A 112 -1.31 6.41 -4.36
C TYR A 112 -0.39 6.61 -5.58
N ASN A 113 0.21 5.54 -6.12
CA ASN A 113 1.09 5.68 -7.30
C ASN A 113 0.34 6.13 -8.55
N PRO A 114 -0.85 5.57 -8.92
CA PRO A 114 -1.57 6.03 -10.11
C PRO A 114 -1.95 7.52 -10.07
N PRO A 115 -2.50 8.08 -8.96
CA PRO A 115 -2.72 9.53 -8.85
C PRO A 115 -1.46 10.37 -9.04
N ALA A 116 -0.34 9.96 -8.45
CA ALA A 116 0.95 10.64 -8.60
C ALA A 116 1.46 10.61 -10.05
N ILE A 117 1.34 9.46 -10.72
CA ILE A 117 1.67 9.28 -12.14
C ILE A 117 0.77 10.19 -13.01
N LEU A 118 -0.54 10.19 -12.78
CA LEU A 118 -1.49 11.02 -13.52
C LEU A 118 -1.15 12.50 -13.39
N SER A 119 -0.83 12.96 -12.17
CA SER A 119 -0.42 14.36 -11.94
C SER A 119 0.85 14.72 -12.71
N ALA A 120 1.84 13.82 -12.80
CA ALA A 120 3.05 14.03 -13.60
C ALA A 120 2.76 14.07 -15.10
N LEU A 121 1.84 13.21 -15.59
CA LEU A 121 1.42 13.18 -16.99
C LEU A 121 0.60 14.42 -17.37
N GLU A 122 -0.21 14.95 -16.47
CA GLU A 122 -0.96 16.19 -16.66
C GLU A 122 -0.02 17.38 -16.80
N ASP A 123 0.94 17.54 -15.88
CA ASP A 123 1.97 18.59 -15.97
C ASP A 123 2.77 18.53 -17.28
N ALA A 124 2.99 17.32 -17.80
CA ALA A 124 3.74 17.11 -19.06
C ALA A 124 2.85 17.16 -20.31
N GLY A 125 1.52 17.33 -20.19
CA GLY A 125 0.58 17.29 -21.31
C GLY A 125 0.52 15.93 -22.02
N LYS A 126 0.77 14.82 -21.31
CA LYS A 126 0.88 13.46 -21.86
C LYS A 126 -0.27 12.52 -21.44
N ILE A 127 -1.32 13.03 -20.80
CA ILE A 127 -2.53 12.25 -20.48
C ILE A 127 -3.11 11.64 -21.76
N GLY A 128 -3.42 10.36 -21.71
CA GLY A 128 -3.95 9.59 -22.84
C GLY A 128 -2.89 9.11 -23.86
N GLN A 129 -1.72 9.75 -23.90
CA GLN A 129 -0.60 9.32 -24.76
C GLN A 129 0.17 8.15 -24.13
N ILE A 130 0.38 8.22 -22.82
CA ILE A 130 1.04 7.16 -22.03
C ILE A 130 -0.03 6.43 -21.26
N LYS A 131 -0.01 5.09 -21.35
CA LYS A 131 -0.96 4.25 -20.64
C LYS A 131 -0.61 4.19 -19.16
N VAL A 132 -1.64 4.13 -18.30
CA VAL A 132 -1.48 3.97 -16.85
C VAL A 132 -2.26 2.74 -16.41
N VAL A 133 -1.59 1.86 -15.67
CA VAL A 133 -2.22 0.72 -14.96
C VAL A 133 -2.00 0.92 -13.48
N GLY A 134 -3.05 0.73 -12.70
CA GLY A 134 -3.06 0.98 -11.27
C GLY A 134 -3.15 -0.27 -10.41
N PHE A 135 -3.10 -0.02 -9.11
CA PHE A 135 -3.36 -0.99 -8.06
C PHE A 135 -4.21 -0.32 -6.95
N ASP A 136 -5.07 -1.11 -6.32
CA ASP A 136 -6.04 -0.70 -5.31
C ASP A 136 -7.12 0.30 -5.80
N GLU A 137 -8.02 0.68 -4.89
CA GLU A 137 -9.27 1.40 -5.18
C GLU A 137 -9.21 2.90 -4.83
N HIS A 138 -8.08 3.56 -5.08
CA HIS A 138 -7.99 5.00 -4.79
C HIS A 138 -9.07 5.79 -5.57
N PRO A 139 -9.83 6.71 -4.93
CA PRO A 139 -10.95 7.41 -5.57
C PRO A 139 -10.57 8.12 -6.89
N GLU A 140 -9.40 8.79 -6.92
CA GLU A 140 -8.91 9.45 -8.12
C GLU A 140 -8.58 8.45 -9.24
N THR A 141 -8.05 7.28 -8.91
CA THR A 141 -7.78 6.20 -9.87
C THR A 141 -9.09 5.69 -10.47
N LEU A 142 -10.09 5.41 -9.64
CA LEU A 142 -11.41 4.95 -10.09
C LEU A 142 -12.10 6.00 -10.98
N GLN A 143 -11.99 7.29 -10.63
CA GLN A 143 -12.51 8.36 -11.46
C GLN A 143 -11.75 8.44 -12.79
N ALA A 144 -10.43 8.33 -12.77
CA ALA A 144 -9.60 8.36 -13.98
C ALA A 144 -9.86 7.17 -14.91
N ILE A 145 -10.25 5.99 -14.38
CA ILE A 145 -10.73 4.86 -15.19
C ILE A 145 -12.05 5.24 -15.86
N SER A 146 -13.00 5.81 -15.11
CA SER A 146 -14.28 6.27 -15.67
C SER A 146 -14.09 7.32 -16.79
N ASP A 147 -13.06 8.18 -16.65
CA ASP A 147 -12.71 9.22 -17.63
C ASP A 147 -11.85 8.69 -18.80
N GLY A 148 -11.49 7.42 -18.83
CA GLY A 148 -10.64 6.82 -19.85
C GLY A 148 -9.16 7.22 -19.80
N LYS A 149 -8.70 7.81 -18.69
CA LYS A 149 -7.30 8.25 -18.48
C LYS A 149 -6.41 7.12 -17.93
N VAL A 150 -7.00 6.14 -17.25
CA VAL A 150 -6.35 4.94 -16.70
C VAL A 150 -6.99 3.72 -17.35
N VAL A 151 -6.17 2.74 -17.74
CA VAL A 151 -6.62 1.49 -18.38
C VAL A 151 -7.47 0.65 -17.43
N GLY A 152 -7.00 0.54 -16.20
CA GLY A 152 -7.63 -0.21 -15.13
C GLY A 152 -6.73 -0.28 -13.90
N THR A 153 -7.28 -0.85 -12.85
CA THR A 153 -6.58 -1.10 -11.58
C THR A 153 -6.86 -2.51 -11.09
N ILE A 154 -5.90 -3.10 -10.40
CA ILE A 154 -6.09 -4.38 -9.71
C ILE A 154 -6.45 -4.08 -8.26
N VAL A 155 -7.65 -4.47 -7.85
CA VAL A 155 -8.12 -4.22 -6.50
C VAL A 155 -8.11 -5.49 -5.67
N GLN A 156 -7.70 -5.34 -4.45
CA GLN A 156 -7.83 -6.33 -3.41
C GLN A 156 -9.24 -6.24 -2.81
N GLN A 157 -9.54 -7.02 -1.80
CA GLN A 157 -10.83 -6.97 -1.13
C GLN A 157 -10.65 -6.72 0.37
N PRO A 158 -10.22 -5.52 0.78
CA PRO A 158 -9.93 -5.21 2.18
C PRO A 158 -11.15 -5.41 3.09
N TYR A 159 -12.37 -5.17 2.61
CA TYR A 159 -13.59 -5.47 3.33
C TYR A 159 -13.67 -6.96 3.71
N LEU A 160 -13.34 -7.86 2.78
CA LEU A 160 -13.25 -9.29 3.05
C LEU A 160 -12.08 -9.65 3.97
N PHE A 161 -10.96 -8.93 3.90
CA PHE A 161 -9.84 -9.15 4.82
C PHE A 161 -10.29 -8.92 6.26
N GLY A 162 -10.99 -7.82 6.53
CA GLY A 162 -11.56 -7.53 7.84
C GLY A 162 -12.56 -8.58 8.28
N PHE A 163 -13.57 -8.86 7.45
CA PHE A 163 -14.62 -9.81 7.78
C PHE A 163 -14.09 -11.22 8.05
N LYS A 164 -13.27 -11.76 7.15
CA LYS A 164 -12.71 -13.11 7.27
C LYS A 164 -11.71 -13.23 8.42
N SER A 165 -10.92 -12.20 8.68
CA SER A 165 -10.04 -12.19 9.87
C SER A 165 -10.83 -12.37 11.16
N VAL A 166 -11.95 -11.67 11.30
CA VAL A 166 -12.83 -11.81 12.46
C VAL A 166 -13.48 -13.18 12.52
N GLU A 167 -13.99 -13.69 11.38
CA GLU A 167 -14.56 -15.04 11.25
C GLU A 167 -13.62 -16.11 11.79
N TYR A 168 -12.40 -16.15 11.26
CA TYR A 168 -11.42 -17.17 11.64
C TYR A 168 -10.91 -17.01 13.06
N LEU A 169 -10.56 -15.78 13.46
CA LEU A 169 -10.04 -15.53 14.81
C LEU A 169 -11.09 -15.76 15.89
N ALA A 170 -12.36 -15.45 15.64
CA ALA A 170 -13.43 -15.69 16.59
C ALA A 170 -13.63 -17.19 16.85
N ALA A 171 -13.55 -18.02 15.81
CA ALA A 171 -13.60 -19.47 15.94
C ALA A 171 -12.38 -20.00 16.71
N LEU A 172 -11.18 -19.57 16.32
CA LEU A 172 -9.92 -19.99 16.96
C LEU A 172 -9.84 -19.58 18.44
N ALA A 173 -10.27 -18.36 18.78
CA ALA A 173 -10.33 -17.88 20.17
C ALA A 173 -11.24 -18.74 21.05
N ARG A 174 -12.29 -19.34 20.44
CA ARG A 174 -13.20 -20.30 21.11
C ARG A 174 -12.72 -21.75 21.01
N LYS A 175 -11.50 -21.99 20.49
CA LYS A 175 -10.90 -23.31 20.27
C LYS A 175 -11.75 -24.19 19.35
N GLN A 176 -12.50 -23.57 18.43
CA GLN A 176 -13.21 -24.28 17.40
C GLN A 176 -12.24 -24.65 16.27
N GLU A 177 -12.46 -25.79 15.64
CA GLU A 177 -11.69 -26.23 14.49
C GLU A 177 -11.97 -25.33 13.28
N VAL A 178 -10.93 -24.88 12.59
CA VAL A 178 -11.02 -24.14 11.33
C VAL A 178 -10.16 -24.83 10.27
N LYS A 179 -10.64 -24.80 9.04
CA LYS A 179 -9.89 -25.36 7.92
C LYS A 179 -8.85 -24.34 7.46
N ILE A 180 -7.59 -24.61 7.76
CA ILE A 180 -6.44 -23.83 7.27
C ILE A 180 -5.83 -24.60 6.10
N PRO A 181 -5.51 -23.95 4.95
CA PRO A 181 -4.79 -24.58 3.85
C PRO A 181 -3.43 -25.14 4.29
N GLU A 182 -2.95 -26.22 3.65
CA GLU A 182 -1.68 -26.86 4.01
C GLU A 182 -0.47 -25.93 3.85
N ASP A 183 -0.51 -25.04 2.85
CA ASP A 183 0.49 -24.01 2.59
C ASP A 183 0.36 -22.80 3.53
N LYS A 184 -0.65 -22.80 4.41
CA LYS A 184 -0.99 -21.68 5.31
C LYS A 184 -1.28 -20.36 4.58
N MET A 185 -1.84 -20.42 3.36
CA MET A 185 -2.17 -19.27 2.54
C MET A 185 -3.66 -19.27 2.22
N LEU A 186 -4.43 -18.40 2.87
CA LEU A 186 -5.87 -18.21 2.57
C LEU A 186 -6.02 -17.03 1.61
N TYR A 187 -6.05 -17.33 0.33
CA TYR A 187 -6.13 -16.29 -0.70
C TYR A 187 -7.55 -15.77 -0.89
N ILE A 188 -7.68 -14.45 -0.80
CA ILE A 188 -8.86 -13.70 -1.20
C ILE A 188 -8.65 -13.24 -2.65
N PRO A 189 -9.58 -13.55 -3.57
CA PRO A 189 -9.43 -13.17 -4.96
C PRO A 189 -9.28 -11.66 -5.17
N HIS A 190 -8.42 -11.26 -6.09
CA HIS A 190 -8.36 -9.88 -6.60
C HIS A 190 -9.36 -9.68 -7.74
N THR A 191 -9.66 -8.42 -8.06
CA THR A 191 -10.53 -8.05 -9.18
C THR A 191 -9.83 -7.03 -10.06
N SER A 192 -9.93 -7.20 -11.38
CA SER A 192 -9.54 -6.15 -12.34
C SER A 192 -10.71 -5.19 -12.53
N VAL A 193 -10.48 -3.91 -12.19
CA VAL A 193 -11.45 -2.84 -12.40
C VAL A 193 -11.03 -2.03 -13.63
N THR A 194 -11.89 -2.01 -14.64
CA THR A 194 -11.70 -1.35 -15.93
C THR A 194 -12.91 -0.46 -16.24
N ALA A 195 -12.93 0.17 -17.40
CA ALA A 195 -14.09 0.96 -17.84
C ALA A 195 -15.40 0.16 -17.84
N ASP A 196 -15.34 -1.17 -18.03
CA ASP A 196 -16.52 -2.03 -18.12
C ASP A 196 -17.28 -2.20 -16.81
N ASN A 197 -16.57 -2.11 -15.65
CA ASN A 197 -17.15 -2.42 -14.34
C ASN A 197 -16.87 -1.35 -13.26
N VAL A 198 -16.15 -0.27 -13.57
CA VAL A 198 -15.76 0.74 -12.57
C VAL A 198 -16.96 1.42 -11.91
N LEU A 199 -18.07 1.62 -12.63
CA LEU A 199 -19.25 2.27 -12.05
C LEU A 199 -19.95 1.38 -11.02
N GLU A 200 -20.09 0.09 -11.31
CA GLU A 200 -20.63 -0.90 -10.37
C GLU A 200 -19.71 -1.03 -9.15
N PHE A 201 -18.40 -1.10 -9.39
CA PHE A 201 -17.41 -1.18 -8.32
C PHE A 201 -17.46 0.04 -7.39
N LYS A 202 -17.54 1.28 -7.93
CA LYS A 202 -17.68 2.52 -7.14
C LYS A 202 -18.96 2.48 -6.29
N ALA A 203 -20.10 2.10 -6.87
CA ALA A 203 -21.35 2.00 -6.13
C ALA A 203 -21.27 0.99 -4.97
N ASN A 204 -20.55 -0.12 -5.15
CA ASN A 204 -20.32 -1.08 -4.09
C ASN A 204 -19.44 -0.50 -2.96
N ILE A 205 -18.36 0.22 -3.29
CA ILE A 205 -17.52 0.91 -2.30
C ILE A 205 -18.33 1.94 -1.50
N GLU A 206 -19.21 2.70 -2.16
CA GLU A 206 -20.10 3.66 -1.49
C GLU A 206 -21.02 2.96 -0.49
N LYS A 207 -21.64 1.83 -0.84
CA LYS A 207 -22.44 1.01 0.08
C LYS A 207 -21.63 0.51 1.28
N ILE A 208 -20.42 0.02 1.05
CA ILE A 208 -19.54 -0.44 2.13
C ILE A 208 -19.23 0.73 3.09
N ASN A 209 -18.86 1.89 2.57
CA ASN A 209 -18.56 3.07 3.38
C ASN A 209 -19.78 3.57 4.17
N ALA A 210 -20.98 3.45 3.61
CA ALA A 210 -22.25 3.76 4.30
C ALA A 210 -22.64 2.72 5.38
N GLY A 211 -21.88 1.60 5.50
CA GLY A 211 -22.23 0.49 6.40
C GLY A 211 -23.32 -0.44 5.82
N GLU A 212 -23.68 -0.24 4.56
CA GLU A 212 -24.71 -1.00 3.83
C GLU A 212 -24.09 -2.12 2.96
N GLY A 213 -22.79 -2.35 3.10
CA GLY A 213 -22.09 -3.43 2.39
C GLY A 213 -22.77 -4.79 2.63
N ASP A 214 -22.80 -5.61 1.61
CA ASP A 214 -23.37 -6.96 1.69
C ASP A 214 -22.66 -7.80 2.75
N LEU A 215 -23.42 -8.73 3.36
CA LEU A 215 -22.84 -9.69 4.28
C LEU A 215 -22.01 -10.71 3.46
N PRO A 216 -20.69 -10.79 3.66
CA PRO A 216 -19.88 -11.78 2.96
C PRO A 216 -20.32 -13.21 3.29
N ALA A 217 -20.14 -14.12 2.32
CA ALA A 217 -20.36 -15.53 2.57
C ALA A 217 -19.42 -16.03 3.67
N SER A 218 -19.99 -16.74 4.64
CA SER A 218 -19.22 -17.40 5.69
C SER A 218 -18.74 -18.77 5.19
N ASP A 219 -17.53 -19.17 5.60
CA ASP A 219 -16.99 -20.49 5.27
C ASP A 219 -17.61 -21.60 6.14
N ARG A 220 -18.36 -21.21 7.17
CA ARG A 220 -19.06 -22.10 8.11
C ARG A 220 -20.40 -21.54 8.51
N THR A 221 -21.30 -22.42 8.95
CA THR A 221 -22.63 -22.07 9.47
C THR A 221 -22.83 -22.50 10.93
N ASP A 222 -21.87 -23.21 11.52
CA ASP A 222 -21.96 -23.88 12.83
C ASP A 222 -21.07 -23.22 13.88
N TYR A 223 -21.00 -21.89 13.89
CA TYR A 223 -20.23 -21.16 14.89
C TYR A 223 -20.87 -21.22 16.27
N ASP A 224 -20.07 -21.61 17.28
CA ASP A 224 -20.42 -21.31 18.68
C ASP A 224 -20.14 -19.82 18.94
N ILE A 225 -21.19 -19.06 19.19
CA ILE A 225 -21.13 -17.62 19.45
C ILE A 225 -21.61 -17.26 20.86
N THR A 226 -21.62 -18.22 21.79
CA THR A 226 -22.16 -18.02 23.15
C THR A 226 -21.39 -16.98 23.94
N ASN A 227 -20.08 -16.90 23.77
CA ASN A 227 -19.21 -15.97 24.49
C ASN A 227 -18.64 -14.90 23.54
N THR A 228 -18.69 -13.64 23.97
CA THR A 228 -18.05 -12.55 23.24
C THR A 228 -16.53 -12.67 23.32
N VAL A 229 -15.84 -12.64 22.18
CA VAL A 229 -14.38 -12.67 22.12
C VAL A 229 -13.81 -11.31 21.78
N LYS A 230 -12.60 -11.01 22.30
CA LYS A 230 -11.87 -9.78 22.03
C LYS A 230 -10.78 -10.04 21.02
N LEU A 231 -10.87 -9.37 19.87
CA LEU A 231 -9.94 -9.51 18.74
C LEU A 231 -9.27 -8.17 18.45
N SER A 232 -8.12 -8.21 17.80
CA SER A 232 -7.51 -7.01 17.24
C SER A 232 -7.18 -7.20 15.77
N PHE A 233 -7.34 -6.11 15.01
CA PHE A 233 -6.95 -6.01 13.60
C PHE A 233 -5.99 -4.83 13.47
N ILE A 234 -4.68 -5.11 13.33
CA ILE A 234 -3.62 -4.10 13.30
C ILE A 234 -3.12 -3.92 11.87
N THR A 235 -3.23 -2.71 11.37
CA THR A 235 -2.79 -2.33 10.01
C THR A 235 -1.33 -1.87 10.00
N ASN A 236 -0.78 -1.64 8.81
CA ASN A 236 0.58 -1.13 8.64
C ASN A 236 0.66 0.41 8.56
N SER A 237 -0.48 1.09 8.42
CA SER A 237 -0.57 2.55 8.31
C SER A 237 -2.03 3.02 8.40
N ILE A 238 -2.25 4.34 8.30
CA ILE A 238 -3.56 4.92 8.03
C ILE A 238 -3.69 5.05 6.51
N ASP A 239 -4.76 4.45 5.94
CA ASP A 239 -5.04 4.50 4.50
C ASP A 239 -6.54 4.21 4.26
N PRO A 240 -7.19 4.78 3.22
CA PRO A 240 -8.57 4.42 2.84
C PRO A 240 -8.82 2.93 2.65
N PHE A 241 -7.83 2.18 2.17
CA PHE A 241 -7.84 0.72 2.09
C PHE A 241 -8.19 0.07 3.44
N TRP A 242 -7.58 0.56 4.52
CA TRP A 242 -7.81 0.05 5.87
C TRP A 242 -9.15 0.46 6.46
N VAL A 243 -9.72 1.59 6.00
CA VAL A 243 -11.10 1.97 6.36
C VAL A 243 -12.11 0.94 5.85
N LEU A 244 -11.92 0.42 4.62
CA LEU A 244 -12.76 -0.65 4.08
C LEU A 244 -12.59 -1.96 4.89
N ALA A 245 -11.36 -2.30 5.29
CA ALA A 245 -11.12 -3.46 6.15
C ALA A 245 -11.80 -3.30 7.51
N GLN A 246 -11.74 -2.11 8.11
CA GLN A 246 -12.47 -1.79 9.33
C GLN A 246 -13.98 -2.02 9.16
N LYS A 247 -14.57 -1.58 8.03
CA LYS A 247 -16.00 -1.85 7.74
C LYS A 247 -16.31 -3.36 7.68
N GLY A 248 -15.38 -4.15 7.18
CA GLY A 248 -15.46 -5.61 7.21
C GLY A 248 -15.45 -6.18 8.64
N CYS A 249 -14.55 -5.68 9.50
CA CYS A 249 -14.52 -6.04 10.92
C CYS A 249 -15.83 -5.65 11.63
N GLU A 250 -16.29 -4.41 11.44
CA GLU A 250 -17.56 -3.90 12.02
C GLU A 250 -18.77 -4.76 11.59
N LYS A 251 -18.80 -5.21 10.32
CA LYS A 251 -19.86 -6.09 9.81
C LYS A 251 -19.82 -7.48 10.45
N ALA A 252 -18.61 -7.99 10.73
CA ALA A 252 -18.41 -9.32 11.31
C ALA A 252 -18.69 -9.38 12.81
N GLU A 253 -18.50 -8.29 13.55
CA GLU A 253 -18.69 -8.25 15.02
C GLU A 253 -20.01 -8.86 15.49
N PRO A 254 -21.19 -8.42 15.00
CA PRO A 254 -22.48 -8.99 15.44
C PRO A 254 -22.70 -10.43 14.93
N VAL A 255 -22.10 -10.79 13.77
CA VAL A 255 -22.26 -12.13 13.17
C VAL A 255 -21.55 -13.19 14.02
N PHE A 256 -20.33 -12.88 14.48
CA PHE A 256 -19.47 -13.82 15.19
C PHE A 256 -19.39 -13.53 16.70
N ASN A 257 -20.22 -12.64 17.25
CA ASN A 257 -20.20 -12.20 18.64
C ASN A 257 -18.76 -11.84 19.09
N ALA A 258 -18.12 -10.96 18.36
CA ALA A 258 -16.78 -10.46 18.62
C ALA A 258 -16.78 -8.97 18.94
N LYS A 259 -15.72 -8.51 19.58
CA LYS A 259 -15.34 -7.10 19.69
C LYS A 259 -13.96 -6.95 19.08
N VAL A 260 -13.81 -6.04 18.14
CA VAL A 260 -12.58 -5.89 17.33
C VAL A 260 -11.98 -4.52 17.54
N ASP A 261 -10.79 -4.47 18.10
CA ASP A 261 -9.99 -3.26 18.17
C ASP A 261 -9.23 -3.11 16.84
N VAL A 262 -9.72 -2.24 15.93
CA VAL A 262 -9.02 -1.91 14.69
C VAL A 262 -8.03 -0.80 14.96
N ILE A 263 -6.73 -1.08 14.81
CA ILE A 263 -5.63 -0.17 15.14
C ILE A 263 -4.87 0.18 13.86
N MET A 264 -4.88 1.45 13.51
CA MET A 264 -4.14 2.02 12.37
C MET A 264 -2.97 2.87 12.89
N PRO A 265 -1.72 2.36 12.89
CA PRO A 265 -0.57 3.11 13.39
C PRO A 265 -0.36 4.42 12.62
N SER A 266 -0.41 5.56 13.32
CA SER A 266 -0.40 6.88 12.68
C SER A 266 0.88 7.20 11.93
N ASN A 267 2.02 6.70 12.42
CA ASN A 267 3.33 6.88 11.78
C ASN A 267 3.79 5.65 10.99
N GLY A 268 3.00 4.58 10.96
CA GLY A 268 3.34 3.36 10.25
C GLY A 268 4.69 2.77 10.68
N THR A 269 4.95 2.65 11.99
CA THR A 269 6.22 2.14 12.52
C THR A 269 6.06 0.79 13.22
N VAL A 270 7.11 -0.03 13.16
CA VAL A 270 7.19 -1.33 13.84
C VAL A 270 6.98 -1.16 15.35
N GLU A 271 7.52 -0.09 15.94
CA GLU A 271 7.39 0.19 17.37
C GLU A 271 5.94 0.46 17.77
N GLN A 272 5.18 1.21 16.96
CA GLN A 272 3.75 1.42 17.23
C GLN A 272 2.96 0.12 17.15
N GLN A 273 3.25 -0.76 16.19
CA GLN A 273 2.61 -2.08 16.12
C GLN A 273 2.95 -2.92 17.35
N LYS A 274 4.21 -2.91 17.80
CA LYS A 274 4.65 -3.61 19.01
C LYS A 274 3.90 -3.15 20.25
N GLN A 275 3.84 -1.85 20.49
CA GLN A 275 3.11 -1.27 21.62
C GLN A 275 1.62 -1.62 21.58
N SER A 276 1.01 -1.63 20.40
CA SER A 276 -0.39 -2.01 20.20
C SER A 276 -0.64 -3.48 20.58
N ILE A 277 0.25 -4.38 20.15
CA ILE A 277 0.17 -5.81 20.46
C ILE A 277 0.34 -6.05 21.95
N GLU A 278 1.37 -5.46 22.58
CA GLU A 278 1.62 -5.57 24.01
C GLU A 278 0.44 -5.06 24.85
N THR A 279 -0.13 -3.92 24.45
CA THR A 279 -1.32 -3.35 25.09
C THR A 279 -2.52 -4.29 24.94
N PHE A 280 -2.73 -4.84 23.75
CA PHE A 280 -3.84 -5.75 23.49
C PHE A 280 -3.73 -7.06 24.29
N ILE A 281 -2.53 -7.64 24.38
CA ILE A 281 -2.25 -8.84 25.20
C ILE A 281 -2.58 -8.53 26.68
N ASN A 282 -2.06 -7.42 27.21
CA ASN A 282 -2.26 -7.03 28.61
C ASN A 282 -3.74 -6.78 28.96
N ASN A 283 -4.55 -6.38 27.97
CA ASN A 283 -6.00 -6.17 28.11
C ASN A 283 -6.83 -7.45 27.90
N GLY A 284 -6.19 -8.62 27.85
CA GLY A 284 -6.86 -9.92 27.70
C GLY A 284 -7.35 -10.20 26.28
N GLY A 285 -6.60 -9.75 25.28
CA GLY A 285 -6.83 -10.06 23.86
C GLY A 285 -6.82 -11.56 23.58
N GLN A 286 -7.66 -12.01 22.65
CA GLN A 286 -7.90 -13.44 22.39
C GLN A 286 -7.58 -13.86 20.95
N GLY A 287 -7.27 -12.92 20.07
CA GLY A 287 -6.87 -13.20 18.68
C GLY A 287 -6.41 -11.95 17.94
N LEU A 288 -5.42 -12.07 17.10
CA LEU A 288 -4.74 -10.98 16.42
C LEU A 288 -4.65 -11.22 14.92
N ALA A 289 -5.13 -10.26 14.12
CA ALA A 289 -4.79 -10.10 12.70
C ALA A 289 -3.81 -8.92 12.56
N ILE A 290 -2.70 -9.10 11.85
CA ILE A 290 -1.70 -8.06 11.66
C ILE A 290 -1.22 -7.99 10.20
N SER A 291 -1.05 -6.75 9.67
CA SER A 291 -0.28 -6.48 8.46
C SER A 291 1.12 -6.01 8.86
N PRO A 292 2.15 -6.87 8.84
CA PRO A 292 3.50 -6.50 9.27
C PRO A 292 4.10 -5.40 8.39
N ILE A 293 4.71 -4.38 9.00
CA ILE A 293 5.40 -3.29 8.30
C ILE A 293 6.76 -3.75 7.77
N ASN A 294 7.45 -4.53 8.56
CA ASN A 294 8.76 -5.11 8.22
C ASN A 294 8.80 -6.56 8.72
N PRO A 295 8.35 -7.52 7.90
CA PRO A 295 8.21 -8.92 8.29
C PRO A 295 9.45 -9.52 8.94
N ALA A 296 10.64 -9.28 8.37
CA ALA A 296 11.89 -9.85 8.86
C ALA A 296 12.24 -9.39 10.29
N ASN A 297 11.93 -8.12 10.61
CA ASN A 297 12.24 -7.54 11.93
C ASN A 297 11.12 -7.74 12.96
N GLN A 298 9.99 -8.36 12.54
CA GLN A 298 8.81 -8.52 13.39
C GLN A 298 8.52 -9.99 13.78
N VAL A 299 9.34 -10.92 13.34
CA VAL A 299 9.18 -12.36 13.63
C VAL A 299 9.04 -12.61 15.13
N ASP A 300 9.96 -12.10 15.95
CA ASP A 300 9.94 -12.33 17.39
C ASP A 300 8.69 -11.75 18.07
N MET A 301 8.26 -10.58 17.65
CA MET A 301 7.07 -9.92 18.18
C MET A 301 5.80 -10.72 17.84
N ILE A 302 5.69 -11.20 16.60
CA ILE A 302 4.58 -12.04 16.16
C ILE A 302 4.59 -13.37 16.92
N ASN A 303 5.77 -13.98 17.12
CA ASN A 303 5.93 -15.21 17.85
C ASN A 303 5.53 -15.08 19.34
N GLN A 304 5.86 -13.96 19.98
CA GLN A 304 5.42 -13.66 21.35
C GLN A 304 3.89 -13.59 21.44
N ALA A 305 3.22 -12.93 20.48
CA ALA A 305 1.77 -12.90 20.42
C ALA A 305 1.17 -14.30 20.16
N ALA A 306 1.77 -15.06 19.23
CA ALA A 306 1.32 -16.42 18.87
C ALA A 306 1.48 -17.43 20.00
N ALA A 307 2.35 -17.17 20.98
CA ALA A 307 2.50 -18.02 22.17
C ALA A 307 1.28 -17.93 23.14
N VAL A 308 0.48 -16.87 23.06
CA VAL A 308 -0.61 -16.62 24.00
C VAL A 308 -1.99 -16.55 23.34
N MET A 309 -2.08 -16.35 22.02
CA MET A 309 -3.33 -16.31 21.29
C MET A 309 -3.13 -16.68 19.80
N PRO A 310 -4.18 -17.07 19.05
CA PRO A 310 -4.11 -17.23 17.61
C PRO A 310 -3.73 -15.91 16.92
N VAL A 311 -2.77 -16.00 15.99
CA VAL A 311 -2.29 -14.90 15.16
C VAL A 311 -2.37 -15.27 13.69
N LEU A 312 -2.93 -14.39 12.87
CA LEU A 312 -2.83 -14.45 11.42
C LEU A 312 -2.19 -13.18 10.88
N CYS A 313 -1.48 -13.29 9.76
CA CYS A 313 -1.05 -12.13 8.98
C CYS A 313 -2.08 -11.82 7.89
N GLN A 314 -2.28 -10.54 7.58
CA GLN A 314 -3.19 -10.12 6.53
C GLN A 314 -2.55 -9.03 5.65
N ASP A 315 -2.87 -8.98 4.34
CA ASP A 315 -2.30 -8.08 3.34
C ASP A 315 -0.78 -8.23 3.12
N SER A 316 0.01 -8.09 4.18
CA SER A 316 1.44 -8.38 4.21
C SER A 316 1.70 -9.60 5.10
N ASP A 317 2.62 -10.45 4.68
CA ASP A 317 2.90 -11.71 5.38
C ASP A 317 4.25 -11.69 6.13
N ALA A 318 4.35 -12.54 7.16
CA ALA A 318 5.58 -12.85 7.89
C ALA A 318 5.76 -14.39 7.95
N PRO A 319 6.15 -15.05 6.86
CA PRO A 319 6.14 -16.50 6.73
C PRO A 319 7.10 -17.21 7.70
N GLU A 320 8.18 -16.53 8.13
CA GLU A 320 9.15 -17.06 9.11
C GLU A 320 8.65 -17.01 10.55
N SER A 321 7.46 -16.42 10.80
CA SER A 321 6.87 -16.34 12.13
C SER A 321 5.96 -17.55 12.43
N ASN A 322 5.56 -17.67 13.71
CA ASN A 322 4.57 -18.66 14.17
C ASN A 322 3.12 -18.25 13.89
N ARG A 323 2.87 -17.38 12.93
CA ARG A 323 1.51 -17.09 12.48
C ARG A 323 0.81 -18.36 12.03
N LEU A 324 -0.48 -18.48 12.27
CA LEU A 324 -1.22 -19.67 11.84
C LEU A 324 -1.34 -19.75 10.31
N PHE A 325 -1.71 -18.63 9.68
CA PHE A 325 -1.81 -18.52 8.23
C PHE A 325 -1.80 -17.05 7.79
N TYR A 326 -1.57 -16.83 6.50
CA TYR A 326 -1.77 -15.57 5.80
C TYR A 326 -3.21 -15.52 5.26
N LEU A 327 -3.83 -14.36 5.35
CA LEU A 327 -5.14 -14.05 4.76
C LEU A 327 -5.02 -12.80 3.90
N GLY A 328 -5.19 -12.93 2.58
CA GLY A 328 -5.05 -11.77 1.72
C GLY A 328 -4.98 -12.13 0.25
N THR A 329 -4.58 -11.18 -0.58
CA THR A 329 -4.40 -11.39 -2.01
C THR A 329 -3.12 -12.16 -2.31
N SER A 330 -3.13 -13.05 -3.30
CA SER A 330 -1.90 -13.49 -3.93
C SER A 330 -1.28 -12.33 -4.70
N ASN A 331 -0.28 -11.68 -4.08
CA ASN A 331 0.35 -10.49 -4.66
C ASN A 331 1.03 -10.78 -6.00
N TYR A 332 1.60 -11.99 -6.15
CA TYR A 332 2.16 -12.43 -7.42
C TYR A 332 1.11 -12.51 -8.52
N GLN A 333 -0.03 -13.17 -8.26
CA GLN A 333 -1.13 -13.28 -9.24
C GLN A 333 -1.77 -11.92 -9.54
N ALA A 334 -1.90 -11.06 -8.55
CA ALA A 334 -2.37 -9.69 -8.75
C ALA A 334 -1.40 -8.86 -9.61
N GLY A 335 -0.09 -9.05 -9.43
CA GLY A 335 0.93 -8.50 -10.31
C GLY A 335 0.80 -8.99 -11.76
N ARG A 336 0.55 -10.30 -11.93
CA ARG A 336 0.28 -10.88 -13.26
C ARG A 336 -0.97 -10.26 -13.91
N ALA A 337 -2.03 -10.06 -13.12
CA ALA A 337 -3.24 -9.38 -13.61
C ALA A 337 -2.95 -7.94 -14.08
N ALA A 338 -2.10 -7.18 -13.36
CA ALA A 338 -1.64 -5.87 -13.81
C ALA A 338 -0.85 -5.96 -15.12
N GLY A 339 0.03 -6.95 -15.26
CA GLY A 339 0.73 -7.25 -16.52
C GLY A 339 -0.23 -7.58 -17.67
N LYS A 340 -1.32 -8.30 -17.43
CA LYS A 340 -2.37 -8.56 -18.42
C LYS A 340 -3.05 -7.27 -18.90
N LEU A 341 -3.31 -6.31 -17.99
CA LEU A 341 -3.82 -4.98 -18.37
C LEU A 341 -2.81 -4.20 -19.23
N VAL A 342 -1.52 -4.29 -18.93
CA VAL A 342 -0.47 -3.69 -19.79
C VAL A 342 -0.50 -4.31 -21.17
N LYS A 343 -0.57 -5.65 -21.31
CA LYS A 343 -0.67 -6.33 -22.61
C LYS A 343 -1.89 -5.91 -23.42
N GLN A 344 -3.05 -5.74 -22.76
CA GLN A 344 -4.27 -5.26 -23.39
C GLN A 344 -4.13 -3.82 -23.91
N ALA A 345 -3.47 -2.96 -23.13
CA ALA A 345 -3.27 -1.56 -23.46
C ALA A 345 -2.19 -1.33 -24.54
N LEU A 346 -1.21 -2.23 -24.63
CA LEU A 346 -0.07 -2.17 -25.54
C LEU A 346 0.05 -3.48 -26.35
N PRO A 347 -0.89 -3.79 -27.24
CA PRO A 347 -0.86 -5.06 -27.99
C PRO A 347 0.38 -5.21 -28.89
N GLU A 348 1.00 -4.10 -29.31
CA GLU A 348 2.23 -4.09 -30.11
C GLU A 348 3.51 -4.04 -29.26
N GLY A 349 3.37 -4.01 -27.93
CA GLY A 349 4.50 -3.86 -27.03
C GLY A 349 4.85 -2.41 -26.70
N GLY A 350 5.98 -2.21 -26.05
CA GLY A 350 6.47 -0.88 -25.69
C GLY A 350 7.29 -0.86 -24.41
N LYS A 351 7.74 0.35 -24.03
CA LYS A 351 8.53 0.57 -22.81
C LYS A 351 7.64 0.75 -21.59
N VAL A 352 7.94 0.01 -20.52
CA VAL A 352 7.15 -0.03 -19.29
C VAL A 352 8.02 0.34 -18.08
N MET A 353 7.54 1.25 -17.23
CA MET A 353 8.15 1.59 -15.94
C MET A 353 7.21 1.20 -14.82
N ILE A 354 7.75 0.61 -13.75
CA ILE A 354 7.02 0.20 -12.56
C ILE A 354 7.29 1.19 -11.43
N PHE A 355 6.25 1.51 -10.66
CA PHE A 355 6.32 2.41 -9.49
C PHE A 355 5.74 1.69 -8.28
N VAL A 356 6.43 1.79 -7.14
CA VAL A 356 6.04 1.15 -5.89
C VAL A 356 6.63 1.89 -4.69
N GLY A 357 6.04 1.73 -3.51
CA GLY A 357 6.50 2.44 -2.32
C GLY A 357 7.87 2.01 -1.83
N LYS A 358 8.00 0.74 -1.42
CA LYS A 358 9.23 0.17 -0.85
C LYS A 358 9.43 -1.26 -1.33
N LEU A 359 10.60 -1.56 -1.86
CA LEU A 359 10.92 -2.91 -2.33
C LEU A 359 11.29 -3.91 -1.22
N GLU A 360 11.54 -3.44 -0.01
CA GLU A 360 11.75 -4.33 1.15
C GLU A 360 10.47 -5.04 1.58
N VAL A 361 9.30 -4.55 1.15
CA VAL A 361 8.00 -5.14 1.46
C VAL A 361 7.70 -6.26 0.47
N LEU A 362 7.32 -7.42 0.98
CA LEU A 362 7.10 -8.63 0.17
C LEU A 362 6.04 -8.42 -0.93
N ASN A 363 4.95 -7.71 -0.63
CA ASN A 363 3.91 -7.44 -1.64
C ASN A 363 4.45 -6.64 -2.84
N ALA A 364 5.36 -5.68 -2.61
CA ALA A 364 5.99 -4.90 -3.67
C ALA A 364 6.86 -5.77 -4.59
N GLN A 365 7.63 -6.68 -4.00
CA GLN A 365 8.48 -7.63 -4.74
C GLN A 365 7.63 -8.59 -5.58
N GLU A 366 6.60 -9.20 -4.97
CA GLU A 366 5.74 -10.18 -5.63
C GLU A 366 4.90 -9.54 -6.75
N ARG A 367 4.31 -8.36 -6.52
CA ARG A 367 3.56 -7.61 -7.55
C ARG A 367 4.45 -7.24 -8.71
N SER A 368 5.67 -6.70 -8.44
CA SER A 368 6.65 -6.36 -9.48
C SER A 368 7.08 -7.57 -10.28
N ARG A 369 7.39 -8.69 -9.61
CA ARG A 369 7.74 -9.95 -10.26
C ARG A 369 6.59 -10.47 -11.14
N GLY A 370 5.35 -10.42 -10.62
CA GLY A 370 4.17 -10.83 -11.38
C GLY A 370 4.00 -10.03 -12.68
N VAL A 371 4.14 -8.69 -12.63
CA VAL A 371 4.10 -7.84 -13.84
C VAL A 371 5.19 -8.25 -14.82
N ILE A 372 6.44 -8.39 -14.35
CA ILE A 372 7.59 -8.72 -15.20
C ILE A 372 7.38 -10.08 -15.88
N GLU A 373 7.01 -11.10 -15.11
CA GLU A 373 6.84 -12.46 -15.63
C GLU A 373 5.64 -12.60 -16.55
N GLU A 374 4.58 -11.84 -16.32
CA GLU A 374 3.47 -11.74 -17.28
C GLU A 374 3.93 -11.15 -18.61
N LEU A 375 4.70 -10.05 -18.61
CA LEU A 375 5.20 -9.44 -19.82
C LEU A 375 6.24 -10.31 -20.58
N MET A 376 6.88 -11.23 -19.86
CA MET A 376 7.78 -12.25 -20.42
C MET A 376 7.06 -13.47 -21.02
N ASP A 377 5.72 -13.54 -20.91
CA ASP A 377 4.92 -14.72 -21.27
C ASP A 377 5.34 -16.00 -20.51
N LYS A 378 5.87 -15.85 -19.26
CA LYS A 378 6.15 -17.01 -18.43
C LYS A 378 4.85 -17.73 -18.06
N PRO A 379 4.83 -19.08 -18.06
CA PRO A 379 3.68 -19.82 -17.55
C PRO A 379 3.38 -19.50 -16.09
N GLU A 380 2.11 -19.64 -15.71
CA GLU A 380 1.64 -19.45 -14.32
C GLU A 380 2.07 -20.59 -13.41
#